data_fb10d967a39d7997e232f9b33406b236
#
_entry.id   fb10d967a39d7997e232f9b33406b236
#
_cell.length_a   1.000
_cell.length_b   1.000
_cell.length_c   1.000
_cell.angle_alpha   90.00
_cell.angle_beta   90.00
_cell.angle_gamma   90.00
#
_symmetry.space_group_name_H-M   'P 1'
#
loop_
_entity.id
_entity.type
_entity.pdbx_description
1 polymer ?
#
loop_
_entity_poly.entity_id
_entity_poly.type
_entity_poly.pdbx_seq_one_letter_code
_entity_poly.pdbx_strand_id
1 'polypeptide(L)'
;MHISTQGLVLREVNYKESDKLLTVLTAEGGKRTVKARGCRRKGSPLAAAAQLLVYSDMTLFEYRDYFTLNEAESLQQFWRVRSDLERLSLASYFAEVMEAVAVEGRPDPPALSLILNSLYALDRLNRPLELVKAAFELKLMCLEGYEPLLDACAVCGAPEPESPLFHLNEGVLCCAACRAEAGEGAAIPLSLIHISEPTRLQLIS
;
A
#
# COMPACT_ATOMS: atom_id res chain seq x y z
N MET A 1 5.38 -27.00 8.23
CA MET A 1 4.51 -26.43 9.29
C MET A 1 3.30 -25.78 8.61
N HIS A 2 2.10 -25.77 9.25
CA HIS A 2 0.97 -25.00 8.72
C HIS A 2 0.94 -23.63 9.39
N ILE A 3 0.75 -22.58 8.59
CA ILE A 3 0.68 -21.20 9.04
C ILE A 3 -0.64 -20.61 8.52
N SER A 4 -1.48 -20.12 9.43
CA SER A 4 -2.67 -19.34 9.07
C SER A 4 -2.31 -17.86 9.10
N THR A 5 -2.59 -17.12 8.03
CA THR A 5 -2.29 -15.69 7.93
C THR A 5 -3.23 -15.03 6.93
N GLN A 6 -3.46 -13.73 7.12
CA GLN A 6 -4.12 -12.91 6.11
C GLN A 6 -3.10 -12.32 5.15
N GLY A 7 -3.44 -12.28 3.87
CA GLY A 7 -2.52 -11.77 2.87
C GLY A 7 -3.19 -11.21 1.63
N LEU A 8 -2.54 -10.21 1.04
CA LEU A 8 -2.91 -9.57 -0.22
C LEU A 8 -1.97 -10.05 -1.34
N VAL A 9 -2.53 -10.52 -2.45
CA VAL A 9 -1.74 -10.88 -3.63
C VAL A 9 -1.28 -9.62 -4.36
N LEU A 10 0.03 -9.34 -4.31
CA LEU A 10 0.66 -8.20 -4.99
C LEU A 10 1.03 -8.52 -6.44
N ARG A 11 1.36 -9.78 -6.72
CA ARG A 11 1.74 -10.26 -8.04
C ARG A 11 1.35 -11.71 -8.24
N GLU A 12 0.98 -12.06 -9.46
CA GLU A 12 0.74 -13.43 -9.86
C GLU A 12 1.48 -13.77 -11.17
N VAL A 13 2.10 -14.94 -11.20
CA VAL A 13 2.80 -15.45 -12.40
C VAL A 13 2.35 -16.88 -12.67
N ASN A 14 1.97 -17.19 -13.89
CA ASN A 14 1.65 -18.55 -14.29
C ASN A 14 2.89 -19.44 -14.17
N TYR A 15 2.75 -20.57 -13.51
CA TYR A 15 3.82 -21.53 -13.28
C TYR A 15 3.35 -22.93 -13.66
N LYS A 16 4.08 -23.60 -14.57
CA LYS A 16 3.67 -24.88 -15.14
C LYS A 16 2.27 -24.79 -15.77
N GLU A 17 1.60 -25.92 -15.97
CA GLU A 17 0.29 -25.98 -16.66
C GLU A 17 -0.87 -25.46 -15.80
N SER A 18 -0.85 -25.73 -14.51
CA SER A 18 -2.00 -25.47 -13.63
C SER A 18 -1.71 -24.66 -12.36
N ASP A 19 -0.46 -24.27 -12.12
CA ASP A 19 -0.02 -23.59 -10.91
C ASP A 19 0.19 -22.11 -11.16
N LYS A 20 0.26 -21.31 -10.08
CA LYS A 20 0.77 -19.95 -10.06
C LYS A 20 1.83 -19.78 -8.98
N LEU A 21 2.76 -18.87 -9.18
CA LEU A 21 3.57 -18.27 -8.14
C LEU A 21 2.96 -16.91 -7.80
N LEU A 22 2.71 -16.71 -6.51
CA LEU A 22 2.11 -15.49 -5.98
C LEU A 22 3.15 -14.77 -5.13
N THR A 23 3.30 -13.46 -5.32
CA THR A 23 3.91 -12.59 -4.31
C THR A 23 2.79 -12.10 -3.40
N VAL A 24 2.82 -12.44 -2.13
CA VAL A 24 1.78 -12.12 -1.15
C VAL A 24 2.37 -11.26 -0.04
N LEU A 25 1.73 -10.15 0.26
CA LEU A 25 2.02 -9.37 1.47
C LEU A 25 1.12 -9.88 2.59
N THR A 26 1.76 -10.46 3.62
CA THR A 26 1.06 -11.08 4.74
C THR A 26 1.19 -10.24 6.01
N ALA A 27 0.20 -10.32 6.90
CA ALA A 27 0.18 -9.56 8.15
C ALA A 27 1.36 -9.90 9.08
N GLU A 28 1.69 -11.19 9.18
CA GLU A 28 2.64 -11.70 10.17
C GLU A 28 4.01 -12.03 9.59
N GLY A 29 4.12 -12.17 8.28
CA GLY A 29 5.35 -12.64 7.63
C GLY A 29 5.91 -11.71 6.57
N GLY A 30 5.36 -10.51 6.41
CA GLY A 30 5.76 -9.58 5.37
C GLY A 30 5.54 -10.14 3.97
N LYS A 31 6.40 -9.76 3.04
CA LYS A 31 6.35 -10.29 1.67
C LYS A 31 6.79 -11.77 1.64
N ARG A 32 6.03 -12.60 0.94
CA ARG A 32 6.32 -14.03 0.75
C ARG A 32 6.02 -14.48 -0.67
N THR A 33 6.86 -15.38 -1.18
CA THR A 33 6.58 -16.08 -2.44
C THR A 33 5.86 -17.38 -2.14
N VAL A 34 4.63 -17.50 -2.63
CA VAL A 34 3.71 -18.60 -2.33
C VAL A 34 3.33 -19.34 -3.61
N LYS A 35 3.49 -20.65 -3.62
CA LYS A 35 3.05 -21.51 -4.72
C LYS A 35 1.59 -21.92 -4.56
N ALA A 36 0.71 -21.52 -5.46
CA ALA A 36 -0.67 -21.97 -5.54
C ALA A 36 -0.82 -23.12 -6.53
N ARG A 37 -0.80 -24.36 -6.00
CA ARG A 37 -0.85 -25.57 -6.82
C ARG A 37 -2.26 -25.81 -7.37
N GLY A 38 -2.35 -26.10 -8.66
CA GLY A 38 -3.62 -26.44 -9.30
C GLY A 38 -4.66 -25.33 -9.30
N CYS A 39 -4.31 -24.10 -8.93
CA CYS A 39 -5.26 -22.99 -8.85
C CYS A 39 -5.88 -22.60 -10.20
N ARG A 40 -5.26 -22.96 -11.33
CA ARG A 40 -5.76 -22.72 -12.68
C ARG A 40 -6.65 -23.85 -13.22
N ARG A 41 -6.81 -24.96 -12.48
CA ARG A 41 -7.71 -26.03 -12.89
C ARG A 41 -9.16 -25.58 -12.76
N LYS A 42 -10.01 -26.04 -13.68
CA LYS A 42 -11.46 -25.75 -13.61
C LYS A 42 -12.03 -26.26 -12.28
N GLY A 43 -12.73 -25.39 -11.57
CA GLY A 43 -13.34 -25.72 -10.28
C GLY A 43 -12.35 -25.76 -9.10
N SER A 44 -11.13 -25.25 -9.24
CA SER A 44 -10.19 -25.15 -8.13
C SER A 44 -10.71 -24.19 -7.04
N PRO A 45 -10.75 -24.60 -5.77
CA PRO A 45 -11.14 -23.73 -4.66
C PRO A 45 -10.18 -22.56 -4.45
N LEU A 46 -8.92 -22.69 -4.92
CA LEU A 46 -7.90 -21.65 -4.82
C LEU A 46 -7.99 -20.61 -5.95
N ALA A 47 -8.82 -20.83 -6.97
CA ALA A 47 -8.83 -20.00 -8.18
C ALA A 47 -9.16 -18.52 -7.88
N ALA A 48 -10.07 -18.25 -6.97
CA ALA A 48 -10.47 -16.90 -6.62
C ALA A 48 -9.38 -16.19 -5.80
N ALA A 49 -8.84 -16.84 -4.78
CA ALA A 49 -7.83 -16.28 -3.89
C ALA A 49 -6.45 -16.10 -4.56
N ALA A 50 -6.15 -16.88 -5.61
CA ALA A 50 -4.90 -16.81 -6.36
C ALA A 50 -4.92 -15.78 -7.50
N GLN A 51 -5.67 -14.69 -7.35
CA GLN A 51 -5.72 -13.58 -8.31
C GLN A 51 -5.08 -12.33 -7.73
N LEU A 52 -4.52 -11.51 -8.62
CA LEU A 52 -3.97 -10.19 -8.28
C LEU A 52 -4.97 -9.37 -7.47
N LEU A 53 -4.51 -8.64 -6.46
CA LEU A 53 -5.31 -7.75 -5.60
C LEU A 53 -6.45 -8.44 -4.83
N VAL A 54 -6.37 -9.75 -4.63
CA VAL A 54 -7.30 -10.43 -3.71
C VAL A 54 -6.70 -10.51 -2.33
N TYR A 55 -7.45 -10.05 -1.34
CA TYR A 55 -7.14 -10.20 0.08
C TYR A 55 -7.88 -11.40 0.63
N SER A 56 -7.16 -12.30 1.28
CA SER A 56 -7.70 -13.60 1.71
C SER A 56 -7.14 -14.04 3.05
N ASP A 57 -7.94 -14.80 3.80
CA ASP A 57 -7.42 -15.72 4.80
C ASP A 57 -6.76 -16.91 4.09
N MET A 58 -5.53 -17.24 4.48
CA MET A 58 -4.70 -18.23 3.80
C MET A 58 -4.12 -19.21 4.81
N THR A 59 -4.21 -20.51 4.49
CA THR A 59 -3.43 -21.56 5.16
C THR A 59 -2.26 -21.95 4.28
N LEU A 60 -1.07 -21.58 4.71
CA LEU A 60 0.19 -21.85 4.01
C LEU A 60 0.85 -23.09 4.62
N PHE A 61 1.38 -23.97 3.78
CA PHE A 61 2.29 -25.03 4.18
C PHE A 61 3.72 -24.58 3.92
N GLU A 62 4.52 -24.51 4.99
CA GLU A 62 5.93 -24.16 4.94
C GLU A 62 6.81 -25.40 4.96
N TYR A 63 7.76 -25.47 4.02
CA TYR A 63 8.80 -26.47 3.97
C TYR A 63 10.09 -25.87 3.41
N ARG A 64 11.15 -25.78 4.21
CA ARG A 64 12.48 -25.25 3.84
C ARG A 64 12.37 -23.90 3.12
N ASP A 65 11.72 -22.93 3.75
CA ASP A 65 11.49 -21.55 3.24
C ASP A 65 10.60 -21.47 1.98
N TYR A 66 10.01 -22.60 1.55
CA TYR A 66 9.02 -22.60 0.47
C TYR A 66 7.61 -22.64 1.05
N PHE A 67 6.76 -21.75 0.53
CA PHE A 67 5.37 -21.66 0.94
C PHE A 67 4.46 -22.21 -0.16
N THR A 68 3.53 -23.07 0.24
CA THR A 68 2.48 -23.59 -0.65
C THR A 68 1.12 -23.20 -0.08
N LEU A 69 0.24 -22.63 -0.91
CA LEU A 69 -1.13 -22.33 -0.55
C LEU A 69 -1.95 -23.62 -0.52
N ASN A 70 -2.42 -24.00 0.66
CA ASN A 70 -3.26 -25.17 0.85
C ASN A 70 -4.73 -24.83 0.79
N GLU A 71 -5.14 -23.79 1.53
CA GLU A 71 -6.51 -23.32 1.62
C GLU A 71 -6.52 -21.80 1.60
N ALA A 72 -7.56 -21.22 1.04
CA ALA A 72 -7.76 -19.78 1.09
C ALA A 72 -9.23 -19.42 0.97
N GLU A 73 -9.66 -18.46 1.78
CA GLU A 73 -10.97 -17.84 1.73
C GLU A 73 -10.82 -16.36 1.37
N SER A 74 -11.47 -15.94 0.28
CA SER A 74 -11.38 -14.55 -0.20
C SER A 74 -12.20 -13.63 0.71
N LEU A 75 -11.55 -12.69 1.39
CA LEU A 75 -12.17 -11.68 2.24
C LEU A 75 -12.60 -10.45 1.43
N GLN A 76 -11.72 -9.97 0.54
CA GLN A 76 -11.99 -8.80 -0.32
C GLN A 76 -11.44 -9.01 -1.73
N GLN A 77 -12.22 -8.65 -2.74
CA GLN A 77 -11.85 -8.81 -4.16
C GLN A 77 -11.85 -7.48 -4.93
N PHE A 78 -12.24 -6.37 -4.32
CA PHE A 78 -12.22 -5.02 -4.89
C PHE A 78 -12.85 -4.95 -6.30
N TRP A 79 -14.13 -5.31 -6.42
CA TRP A 79 -14.82 -5.51 -7.70
C TRP A 79 -14.87 -4.25 -8.59
N ARG A 80 -15.04 -3.06 -8.01
CA ARG A 80 -15.04 -1.81 -8.79
C ARG A 80 -13.66 -1.50 -9.35
N VAL A 81 -12.60 -1.83 -8.61
CA VAL A 81 -11.23 -1.71 -9.09
C VAL A 81 -11.03 -2.60 -10.32
N ARG A 82 -11.54 -3.84 -10.30
CA ARG A 82 -11.39 -4.79 -11.40
C ARG A 82 -12.21 -4.44 -12.63
N SER A 83 -13.31 -3.70 -12.49
CA SER A 83 -14.22 -3.32 -13.57
C SER A 83 -13.88 -2.00 -14.25
N ASP A 84 -12.90 -1.26 -13.75
CA ASP A 84 -12.50 0.06 -14.21
C ASP A 84 -11.00 0.08 -14.52
N LEU A 85 -10.63 0.39 -15.76
CA LEU A 85 -9.25 0.31 -16.23
C LEU A 85 -8.32 1.29 -15.50
N GLU A 86 -8.77 2.52 -15.22
CA GLU A 86 -7.96 3.54 -14.53
C GLU A 86 -7.71 3.13 -13.08
N ARG A 87 -8.76 2.66 -12.39
CA ARG A 87 -8.64 2.13 -11.01
C ARG A 87 -7.75 0.90 -10.94
N LEU A 88 -7.89 -0.02 -11.90
CA LEU A 88 -7.06 -1.22 -11.96
C LEU A 88 -5.59 -0.87 -12.22
N SER A 89 -5.33 0.07 -13.13
CA SER A 89 -3.97 0.53 -13.40
C SER A 89 -3.32 1.16 -12.17
N LEU A 90 -4.06 2.00 -11.44
CA LEU A 90 -3.56 2.63 -10.23
C LEU A 90 -3.36 1.62 -9.08
N ALA A 91 -4.27 0.67 -8.92
CA ALA A 91 -4.15 -0.39 -7.93
C ALA A 91 -2.97 -1.33 -8.23
N SER A 92 -2.72 -1.63 -9.52
CA SER A 92 -1.54 -2.39 -9.95
C SER A 92 -0.25 -1.64 -9.66
N TYR A 93 -0.22 -0.33 -9.89
CA TYR A 93 0.91 0.53 -9.50
C TYR A 93 1.16 0.45 -7.98
N PHE A 94 0.12 0.53 -7.14
CA PHE A 94 0.27 0.38 -5.68
C PHE A 94 0.86 -0.99 -5.31
N ALA A 95 0.41 -2.05 -5.97
CA ALA A 95 0.93 -3.40 -5.73
C ALA A 95 2.41 -3.52 -6.14
N GLU A 96 2.81 -2.95 -7.28
CA GLU A 96 4.21 -2.96 -7.75
C GLU A 96 5.13 -2.18 -6.80
N VAL A 97 4.71 -0.99 -6.37
CA VAL A 97 5.48 -0.19 -5.40
C VAL A 97 5.61 -0.94 -4.07
N MET A 98 4.51 -1.53 -3.59
CA MET A 98 4.53 -2.30 -2.35
C MET A 98 5.38 -3.57 -2.47
N GLU A 99 5.38 -4.26 -3.63
CA GLU A 99 6.29 -5.40 -3.89
C GLU A 99 7.75 -4.96 -3.83
N ALA A 100 8.07 -3.75 -4.30
CA ALA A 100 9.43 -3.22 -4.32
C ALA A 100 9.96 -2.86 -2.91
N VAL A 101 9.13 -2.23 -2.07
CA VAL A 101 9.56 -1.76 -0.74
C VAL A 101 9.44 -2.83 0.35
N ALA A 102 8.45 -3.73 0.26
CA ALA A 102 8.24 -4.75 1.27
C ALA A 102 9.40 -5.75 1.34
N VAL A 103 9.87 -6.03 2.55
CA VAL A 103 10.97 -6.95 2.82
C VAL A 103 10.45 -8.36 3.04
N GLU A 104 11.13 -9.35 2.45
CA GLU A 104 10.76 -10.76 2.61
C GLU A 104 10.96 -11.24 4.05
N GLY A 105 9.97 -11.92 4.59
CA GLY A 105 10.02 -12.49 5.95
C GLY A 105 9.91 -11.47 7.08
N ARG A 106 9.81 -10.17 6.80
CA ARG A 106 9.70 -9.11 7.81
C ARG A 106 8.25 -8.61 7.88
N PRO A 107 7.55 -8.79 9.02
CA PRO A 107 6.21 -8.24 9.21
C PRO A 107 6.17 -6.72 9.04
N ASP A 108 5.18 -6.25 8.30
CA ASP A 108 4.93 -4.83 8.09
C ASP A 108 3.42 -4.55 8.07
N PRO A 109 2.76 -4.62 9.25
CA PRO A 109 1.32 -4.35 9.34
C PRO A 109 0.92 -2.94 8.86
N PRO A 110 1.69 -1.86 9.12
CA PRO A 110 1.39 -0.55 8.58
C PRO A 110 1.35 -0.51 7.04
N ALA A 111 2.31 -1.13 6.36
CA ALA A 111 2.35 -1.19 4.90
C ALA A 111 1.16 -1.99 4.32
N LEU A 112 0.83 -3.15 4.92
CA LEU A 112 -0.36 -3.91 4.54
C LEU A 112 -1.64 -3.09 4.74
N SER A 113 -1.77 -2.41 5.86
CA SER A 113 -2.91 -1.54 6.16
C SER A 113 -3.03 -0.39 5.16
N LEU A 114 -1.90 0.23 4.78
CA LEU A 114 -1.86 1.32 3.81
C LEU A 114 -2.39 0.86 2.44
N ILE A 115 -1.91 -0.26 1.91
CA ILE A 115 -2.36 -0.72 0.60
C ILE A 115 -3.83 -1.16 0.64
N LEU A 116 -4.28 -1.86 1.69
CA LEU A 116 -5.68 -2.25 1.82
C LEU A 116 -6.62 -1.05 1.89
N ASN A 117 -6.27 -0.01 2.65
CA ASN A 117 -7.03 1.23 2.75
C ASN A 117 -7.07 1.98 1.42
N SER A 118 -5.97 1.98 0.68
CA SER A 118 -5.89 2.62 -0.64
C SER A 118 -6.75 1.87 -1.66
N LEU A 119 -6.71 0.54 -1.67
CA LEU A 119 -7.60 -0.29 -2.50
C LEU A 119 -9.07 -0.11 -2.11
N TYR A 120 -9.39 0.00 -0.82
CA TYR A 120 -10.75 0.31 -0.35
C TYR A 120 -11.19 1.70 -0.83
N ALA A 121 -10.31 2.70 -0.77
CA ALA A 121 -10.61 4.03 -1.28
C ALA A 121 -10.92 4.01 -2.79
N LEU A 122 -10.17 3.25 -3.58
CA LEU A 122 -10.44 3.07 -5.00
C LEU A 122 -11.74 2.30 -5.26
N ASP A 123 -12.07 1.30 -4.41
CA ASP A 123 -13.24 0.44 -4.60
C ASP A 123 -14.55 1.09 -4.12
N ARG A 124 -14.53 1.80 -2.99
CA ARG A 124 -15.73 2.24 -2.28
C ARG A 124 -15.93 3.75 -2.22
N LEU A 125 -14.84 4.51 -2.14
CA LEU A 125 -14.92 5.96 -1.99
C LEU A 125 -14.95 6.63 -3.36
N ASN A 126 -15.80 7.65 -3.49
CA ASN A 126 -15.84 8.48 -4.70
C ASN A 126 -14.87 9.66 -4.58
N ARG A 127 -13.57 9.35 -4.49
CA ARG A 127 -12.49 10.34 -4.41
C ARG A 127 -11.75 10.44 -5.74
N PRO A 128 -11.19 11.62 -6.08
CA PRO A 128 -10.31 11.76 -7.23
C PRO A 128 -9.14 10.76 -7.15
N LEU A 129 -8.82 10.09 -8.26
CA LEU A 129 -7.78 9.06 -8.29
C LEU A 129 -6.40 9.64 -7.95
N GLU A 130 -6.14 10.86 -8.41
CA GLU A 130 -4.91 11.61 -8.14
C GLU A 130 -4.72 11.85 -6.64
N LEU A 131 -5.80 12.13 -5.92
CA LEU A 131 -5.76 12.33 -4.47
C LEU A 131 -5.45 11.01 -3.74
N VAL A 132 -6.07 9.90 -4.17
CA VAL A 132 -5.78 8.58 -3.59
C VAL A 132 -4.33 8.19 -3.85
N LYS A 133 -3.82 8.46 -5.08
CA LYS A 133 -2.41 8.24 -5.44
C LYS A 133 -1.48 9.05 -4.54
N ALA A 134 -1.69 10.36 -4.46
CA ALA A 134 -0.83 11.25 -3.66
C ALA A 134 -0.83 10.85 -2.16
N ALA A 135 -2.00 10.49 -1.62
CA ALA A 135 -2.11 10.04 -0.24
C ALA A 135 -1.38 8.70 0.02
N PHE A 136 -1.45 7.76 -0.93
CA PHE A 136 -0.70 6.50 -0.85
C PHE A 136 0.81 6.75 -0.85
N GLU A 137 1.29 7.51 -1.83
CA GLU A 137 2.73 7.80 -2.00
C GLU A 137 3.30 8.54 -0.78
N LEU A 138 2.63 9.60 -0.31
CA LEU A 138 3.08 10.37 0.85
C LEU A 138 3.11 9.49 2.11
N LYS A 139 2.05 8.73 2.38
CA LYS A 139 2.01 7.86 3.56
C LYS A 139 3.06 6.74 3.49
N LEU A 140 3.31 6.19 2.31
CA LEU A 140 4.36 5.20 2.14
C LEU A 140 5.73 5.80 2.42
N MET A 141 6.02 7.01 1.91
CA MET A 141 7.27 7.71 2.19
C MET A 141 7.45 7.97 3.69
N CYS A 142 6.38 8.36 4.39
CA CYS A 142 6.44 8.51 5.86
C CYS A 142 6.75 7.18 6.56
N LEU A 143 6.14 6.05 6.13
CA LEU A 143 6.42 4.73 6.69
C LEU A 143 7.87 4.28 6.45
N GLU A 144 8.45 4.65 5.31
CA GLU A 144 9.85 4.37 4.96
C GLU A 144 10.86 5.33 5.62
N GLY A 145 10.40 6.27 6.48
CA GLY A 145 11.25 7.19 7.23
C GLY A 145 11.54 8.52 6.52
N TYR A 146 10.86 8.81 5.43
CA TYR A 146 10.99 10.08 4.69
C TYR A 146 9.82 11.04 5.04
N GLU A 147 9.49 11.11 6.32
CA GLU A 147 8.43 12.01 6.78
C GLU A 147 8.86 13.46 6.63
N PRO A 148 8.06 14.32 5.94
CA PRO A 148 8.36 15.74 5.83
C PRO A 148 8.22 16.45 7.19
N LEU A 149 9.09 17.42 7.46
CA LEU A 149 9.06 18.21 8.69
C LEU A 149 8.05 19.35 8.55
N LEU A 150 6.87 19.17 9.15
CA LEU A 150 5.72 20.08 9.02
C LEU A 150 5.32 20.78 10.31
N ASP A 151 5.99 20.48 11.44
CA ASP A 151 5.60 20.97 12.78
C ASP A 151 5.95 22.43 13.03
N ALA A 152 6.99 22.93 12.36
CA ALA A 152 7.47 24.30 12.53
C ALA A 152 8.22 24.80 11.29
N CYS A 153 8.42 26.11 11.22
CA CYS A 153 9.30 26.69 10.22
C CYS A 153 10.74 26.19 10.41
N ALA A 154 11.32 25.56 9.41
CA ALA A 154 12.69 25.01 9.46
C ALA A 154 13.77 26.10 9.64
N VAL A 155 13.47 27.35 9.32
CA VAL A 155 14.42 28.49 9.41
C VAL A 155 14.35 29.17 10.78
N CYS A 156 13.17 29.64 11.20
CA CYS A 156 13.02 30.43 12.45
C CYS A 156 12.42 29.62 13.61
N GLY A 157 12.00 28.38 13.40
CA GLY A 157 11.41 27.53 14.46
C GLY A 157 10.00 27.93 14.89
N ALA A 158 9.33 28.89 14.19
CA ALA A 158 7.98 29.30 14.54
C ALA A 158 7.01 28.11 14.38
N PRO A 159 6.29 27.70 15.42
CA PRO A 159 5.24 26.71 15.29
C PRO A 159 4.04 27.29 14.55
N GLU A 160 3.35 26.47 13.76
CA GLU A 160 2.15 26.85 13.00
C GLU A 160 2.29 28.23 12.29
N PRO A 161 3.26 28.37 11.36
CA PRO A 161 3.51 29.63 10.70
C PRO A 161 2.31 30.08 9.85
N GLU A 162 2.02 31.39 9.85
CA GLU A 162 1.02 31.95 8.95
C GLU A 162 1.46 31.81 7.49
N SER A 163 0.54 31.39 6.60
CA SER A 163 0.80 31.19 5.16
C SER A 163 2.06 30.34 4.88
N PRO A 164 2.16 29.13 5.43
CA PRO A 164 3.35 28.32 5.29
C PRO A 164 3.58 27.90 3.84
N LEU A 165 4.85 27.81 3.48
CA LEU A 165 5.35 27.31 2.22
C LEU A 165 6.04 25.98 2.44
N PHE A 166 5.71 24.98 1.63
CA PHE A 166 6.38 23.70 1.64
C PHE A 166 7.54 23.69 0.64
N HIS A 167 8.73 23.44 1.12
CA HIS A 167 9.93 23.32 0.30
C HIS A 167 10.06 21.88 -0.22
N LEU A 168 9.77 21.68 -1.50
CA LEU A 168 9.70 20.34 -2.09
C LEU A 168 11.01 19.56 -2.05
N ASN A 169 12.14 20.24 -2.26
CA ASN A 169 13.43 19.56 -2.33
C ASN A 169 13.91 19.09 -0.95
N GLU A 170 13.65 19.90 0.08
CA GLU A 170 14.11 19.64 1.44
C GLU A 170 13.06 18.90 2.30
N GLY A 171 11.81 18.82 1.84
CA GLY A 171 10.73 18.20 2.60
C GLY A 171 10.37 18.94 3.89
N VAL A 172 10.57 20.26 3.94
CA VAL A 172 10.39 21.09 5.15
C VAL A 172 9.39 22.22 4.92
N LEU A 173 8.83 22.70 6.06
CA LEU A 173 7.95 23.86 6.08
C LEU A 173 8.76 25.13 6.38
N CYS A 174 8.41 26.26 5.71
CA CYS A 174 8.91 27.58 6.06
C CYS A 174 7.80 28.61 6.08
N CYS A 175 7.94 29.64 6.93
CA CYS A 175 7.01 30.77 6.94
C CYS A 175 7.28 31.72 5.75
N ALA A 176 6.28 32.54 5.41
CA ALA A 176 6.39 33.49 4.32
C ALA A 176 7.56 34.47 4.48
N ALA A 177 7.89 34.86 5.71
CA ALA A 177 9.01 35.75 6.03
C ALA A 177 10.38 35.10 5.78
N CYS A 178 10.51 33.80 5.96
CA CYS A 178 11.76 33.05 5.78
C CYS A 178 11.93 32.49 4.35
N ARG A 179 11.02 32.77 3.45
CA ARG A 179 11.02 32.24 2.08
C ARG A 179 12.35 32.47 1.35
N ALA A 180 12.93 33.65 1.51
CA ALA A 180 14.17 34.01 0.81
C ALA A 180 15.40 33.21 1.32
N GLU A 181 15.37 32.78 2.58
CA GLU A 181 16.44 32.00 3.23
C GLU A 181 16.25 30.49 3.03
N ALA A 182 15.02 30.05 2.78
CA ALA A 182 14.68 28.63 2.55
C ALA A 182 15.01 28.14 1.13
N GLY A 183 15.45 29.04 0.23
CA GLY A 183 15.75 28.71 -1.16
C GLY A 183 14.53 28.73 -2.10
N GLU A 184 14.71 28.29 -3.35
CA GLU A 184 13.63 28.19 -4.33
C GLU A 184 12.74 26.96 -4.02
N GLY A 185 11.61 27.19 -3.36
CA GLY A 185 10.60 26.16 -3.07
C GLY A 185 9.29 26.44 -3.80
N ALA A 186 8.57 25.40 -4.20
CA ALA A 186 7.21 25.53 -4.65
C ALA A 186 6.30 25.83 -3.45
N ALA A 187 5.48 26.89 -3.56
CA ALA A 187 4.46 27.18 -2.56
C ALA A 187 3.30 26.19 -2.72
N ILE A 188 3.10 25.33 -1.72
CA ILE A 188 1.94 24.43 -1.67
C ILE A 188 0.99 24.95 -0.59
N PRO A 189 -0.30 25.20 -0.94
CA PRO A 189 -1.30 25.59 0.05
C PRO A 189 -1.42 24.54 1.15
N LEU A 190 -1.55 24.96 2.41
CA LEU A 190 -1.67 24.10 3.59
C LEU A 190 -2.81 23.09 3.49
N SER A 191 -3.85 23.37 2.70
CA SER A 191 -4.96 22.46 2.44
C SER A 191 -4.55 21.10 1.86
N LEU A 192 -3.37 21.00 1.25
CA LEU A 192 -2.81 19.74 0.77
C LEU A 192 -2.03 18.97 1.87
N ILE A 193 -1.58 19.65 2.92
CA ILE A 193 -0.83 19.07 4.04
C ILE A 193 -1.77 18.31 4.99
N HIS A 194 -3.02 18.70 5.12
CA HIS A 194 -4.03 17.96 5.91
C HIS A 194 -4.32 16.54 5.39
N ILE A 195 -3.81 16.17 4.23
CA ILE A 195 -3.85 14.78 3.72
C ILE A 195 -2.98 13.84 4.56
N SER A 196 -1.97 14.38 5.26
CA SER A 196 -1.04 13.60 6.10
C SER A 196 -1.62 13.21 7.45
N GLU A 197 -2.69 13.85 7.95
CA GLU A 197 -3.34 13.41 9.18
C GLU A 197 -3.89 11.99 9.00
N PRO A 198 -3.57 11.06 9.93
CA PRO A 198 -4.10 9.71 9.87
C PRO A 198 -5.60 9.78 10.11
N THR A 199 -6.39 9.90 9.06
CA THR A 199 -7.80 9.52 9.16
C THR A 199 -7.80 8.10 9.70
N ARG A 200 -8.22 7.94 10.95
CA ARG A 200 -8.57 6.66 11.57
C ARG A 200 -9.66 6.02 10.70
N LEU A 201 -9.23 5.37 9.63
CA LEU A 201 -10.06 4.38 8.98
C LEU A 201 -10.08 3.22 9.95
N GLN A 202 -11.19 3.11 10.69
CA GLN A 202 -11.49 1.93 11.48
C GLN A 202 -11.40 0.75 10.52
N LEU A 203 -10.43 -0.12 10.79
CA LEU A 203 -10.34 -1.42 10.18
C LEU A 203 -11.72 -2.08 10.35
N ILE A 204 -12.27 -2.57 9.27
CA ILE A 204 -13.46 -3.40 9.27
C ILE A 204 -13.12 -4.62 10.12
N SER A 205 -13.63 -4.63 11.34
CA SER A 205 -13.67 -5.80 12.21
C SER A 205 -14.70 -6.79 11.67
#